data_2136538d88dc1d10b31109967ad8850a
#
_entry.id   2136538d88dc1d10b31109967ad8850a
#
_cell.length_a   1.000
_cell.length_b   1.000
_cell.length_c   1.000
_cell.angle_alpha   90.00
_cell.angle_beta   90.00
_cell.angle_gamma   90.00
#
_symmetry.space_group_name_H-M   'P 1'
#
loop_
_entity.id
_entity.type
_entity.pdbx_description
1 polymer ?
#
loop_
_entity_poly.entity_id
_entity_poly.type
_entity_poly.pdbx_seq_one_letter_code
_entity_poly.pdbx_strand_id
1 'polypeptide(L)'
;MLFRSEDWGVAASVWSVTSWNELRRDGLEVDRHNMLNPKDKKTAYIYDKLKGTEGPVIAVSDFMRAVQDQISPWVPNAFHSLGTDGFGLSDTRGALRRHFKVDAESIVVATLAELAKAGEVKESVVQEAIDKYRIFDVRSADAGNTEGSG
;
A
#
# COMPACT_ATOMS: atom_id res chain seq x y z
N MET A 1 2.50 -6.06 -12.66
CA MET A 1 1.80 -5.95 -11.37
C MET A 1 0.48 -6.73 -11.35
N LEU A 2 -0.26 -6.77 -12.44
CA LEU A 2 -1.50 -7.57 -12.60
C LEU A 2 -1.30 -9.09 -12.44
N PHE A 3 -0.18 -9.64 -12.91
CA PHE A 3 0.08 -11.09 -12.91
C PHE A 3 0.14 -11.77 -11.54
N ARG A 4 0.47 -11.03 -10.48
CA ARG A 4 0.58 -11.61 -9.12
C ARG A 4 -0.73 -11.60 -8.34
N SER A 5 -1.68 -10.76 -8.73
CA SER A 5 -3.04 -10.82 -8.18
C SER A 5 -3.80 -12.05 -8.71
N GLU A 6 -3.51 -12.50 -9.95
CA GLU A 6 -4.08 -13.72 -10.52
C GLU A 6 -3.62 -14.98 -9.78
N ASP A 7 -2.35 -15.02 -9.33
CA ASP A 7 -1.79 -16.14 -8.56
C ASP A 7 -2.56 -16.41 -7.25
N TRP A 8 -3.19 -15.39 -6.68
CA TRP A 8 -3.88 -15.46 -5.38
C TRP A 8 -5.40 -15.22 -5.48
N GLY A 9 -5.93 -15.06 -6.69
CA GLY A 9 -7.35 -14.81 -6.92
C GLY A 9 -7.86 -13.49 -6.34
N VAL A 10 -6.98 -12.50 -6.15
CA VAL A 10 -7.31 -11.18 -5.60
C VAL A 10 -7.39 -10.15 -6.69
N ALA A 11 -8.56 -9.51 -6.84
CA ALA A 11 -8.72 -8.35 -7.71
C ALA A 11 -8.17 -7.09 -7.02
N ALA A 12 -7.52 -6.22 -7.78
CA ALA A 12 -6.97 -4.97 -7.26
C ALA A 12 -7.17 -3.81 -8.23
N SER A 13 -7.60 -2.67 -7.70
CA SER A 13 -7.57 -1.39 -8.41
C SER A 13 -6.27 -0.66 -8.10
N VAL A 14 -5.54 -0.23 -9.14
CA VAL A 14 -4.26 0.46 -8.98
C VAL A 14 -4.43 1.95 -9.24
N TRP A 15 -4.01 2.76 -8.27
CA TRP A 15 -4.09 4.21 -8.30
C TRP A 15 -2.69 4.81 -8.30
N SER A 16 -2.46 5.81 -9.15
CA SER A 16 -1.24 6.63 -9.12
C SER A 16 -1.50 7.87 -8.28
N VAL A 17 -0.78 8.00 -7.17
CA VAL A 17 -0.87 9.17 -6.29
C VAL A 17 0.25 10.14 -6.66
N THR A 18 -0.13 11.26 -7.26
CA THR A 18 0.83 12.29 -7.72
C THR A 18 1.31 13.20 -6.60
N SER A 19 0.52 13.37 -5.53
CA SER A 19 0.92 14.20 -4.38
C SER A 19 0.17 13.81 -3.10
N TRP A 20 0.88 13.22 -2.15
CA TRP A 20 0.38 12.96 -0.80
C TRP A 20 0.06 14.25 -0.04
N ASN A 21 0.86 15.29 -0.25
CA ASN A 21 0.68 16.58 0.42
C ASN A 21 -0.60 17.29 -0.01
N GLU A 22 -0.98 17.19 -1.30
CA GLU A 22 -2.23 17.78 -1.79
C GLU A 22 -3.44 17.06 -1.21
N LEU A 23 -3.41 15.73 -1.13
CA LEU A 23 -4.48 14.95 -0.50
C LEU A 23 -4.64 15.33 1.00
N ARG A 24 -3.52 15.50 1.71
CA ARG A 24 -3.54 15.95 3.10
C ARG A 24 -4.08 17.38 3.23
N ARG A 25 -3.67 18.29 2.35
CA ARG A 25 -4.13 19.69 2.35
C ARG A 25 -5.63 19.78 2.15
N ASP A 26 -6.16 19.04 1.18
CA ASP A 26 -7.60 18.93 0.93
C ASP A 26 -8.35 18.41 2.16
N GLY A 27 -7.89 17.33 2.77
CA GLY A 27 -8.50 16.76 3.98
C GLY A 27 -8.54 17.74 5.14
N LEU A 28 -7.42 18.44 5.42
CA LEU A 28 -7.37 19.45 6.49
C LEU A 28 -8.28 20.65 6.21
N GLU A 29 -8.43 21.06 4.95
CA GLU A 29 -9.36 22.14 4.59
C GLU A 29 -10.80 21.70 4.80
N VAL A 30 -11.14 20.48 4.44
CA VAL A 30 -12.46 19.88 4.69
C VAL A 30 -12.76 19.79 6.18
N ASP A 31 -11.81 19.33 7.00
CA ASP A 31 -11.99 19.26 8.46
C ASP A 31 -12.24 20.64 9.07
N ARG A 32 -11.46 21.65 8.64
CA ARG A 32 -11.66 23.03 9.08
C ARG A 32 -13.03 23.58 8.65
N HIS A 33 -13.44 23.32 7.39
CA HIS A 33 -14.74 23.72 6.90
C HIS A 33 -15.86 23.10 7.75
N ASN A 34 -15.80 21.79 7.98
CA ASN A 34 -16.82 21.04 8.71
C ASN A 34 -16.93 21.45 10.18
N MET A 35 -15.79 21.81 10.80
CA MET A 35 -15.76 22.36 12.16
C MET A 35 -16.53 23.68 12.25
N LEU A 36 -16.40 24.53 11.25
CA LEU A 36 -17.01 25.87 11.24
C LEU A 36 -18.44 25.89 10.64
N ASN A 37 -18.79 24.85 9.85
CA ASN A 37 -20.07 24.74 9.15
C ASN A 37 -20.74 23.40 9.41
N PRO A 38 -21.25 23.13 10.63
CA PRO A 38 -21.76 21.82 11.01
C PRO A 38 -23.01 21.38 10.23
N LYS A 39 -23.69 22.32 9.57
CA LYS A 39 -24.90 22.06 8.74
C LYS A 39 -24.56 21.90 7.24
N ASP A 40 -23.37 22.25 6.82
CA ASP A 40 -22.89 22.15 5.42
C ASP A 40 -21.57 21.39 5.37
N LYS A 41 -21.65 20.08 5.59
CA LYS A 41 -20.47 19.21 5.63
C LYS A 41 -20.01 18.82 4.24
N LYS A 42 -18.70 18.86 4.05
CA LYS A 42 -17.97 18.39 2.86
C LYS A 42 -17.24 17.08 3.15
N THR A 43 -16.86 16.39 2.09
CA THR A 43 -16.01 15.19 2.14
C THR A 43 -14.67 15.45 1.44
N ALA A 44 -13.61 14.83 1.93
CA ALA A 44 -12.30 14.93 1.33
C ALA A 44 -12.27 14.22 -0.03
N TYR A 45 -11.47 14.73 -0.96
CA TYR A 45 -11.31 14.16 -2.30
C TYR A 45 -10.99 12.66 -2.26
N ILE A 46 -10.05 12.25 -1.41
CA ILE A 46 -9.67 10.83 -1.28
C ILE A 46 -10.83 9.98 -0.79
N TYR A 47 -11.63 10.48 0.15
CA TYR A 47 -12.84 9.79 0.62
C TYR A 47 -13.83 9.57 -0.54
N ASP A 48 -14.11 10.61 -1.31
CA ASP A 48 -15.05 10.51 -2.44
C ASP A 48 -14.60 9.52 -3.51
N LYS A 49 -13.29 9.40 -3.71
CA LYS A 49 -12.72 8.43 -4.65
C LYS A 49 -12.80 6.99 -4.18
N LEU A 50 -12.70 6.75 -2.88
CA LEU A 50 -12.59 5.41 -2.31
C LEU A 50 -13.88 4.90 -1.64
N LYS A 51 -14.86 5.75 -1.33
CA LYS A 51 -16.09 5.38 -0.59
C LYS A 51 -16.94 4.27 -1.22
N GLY A 52 -16.71 3.96 -2.49
CA GLY A 52 -17.42 2.88 -3.20
C GLY A 52 -16.53 1.68 -3.50
N THR A 53 -15.30 1.66 -2.98
CA THR A 53 -14.37 0.54 -3.16
C THR A 53 -14.45 -0.42 -1.98
N GLU A 54 -14.29 -1.71 -2.26
CA GLU A 54 -14.19 -2.76 -1.25
C GLU A 54 -12.72 -3.10 -0.99
N GLY A 55 -12.47 -3.74 0.16
CA GLY A 55 -11.14 -4.21 0.54
C GLY A 55 -10.22 -3.12 1.12
N PRO A 56 -9.00 -3.50 1.54
CA PRO A 56 -8.03 -2.61 2.15
C PRO A 56 -7.32 -1.72 1.13
N VAL A 57 -6.87 -0.57 1.58
CA VAL A 57 -5.99 0.33 0.82
C VAL A 57 -4.54 0.09 1.23
N ILE A 58 -3.71 -0.35 0.29
CA ILE A 58 -2.26 -0.51 0.48
C ILE A 58 -1.55 0.65 -0.20
N ALA A 59 -1.07 1.59 0.59
CA ALA A 59 -0.34 2.76 0.12
C ALA A 59 1.17 2.47 0.08
N VAL A 60 1.79 2.65 -1.08
CA VAL A 60 3.21 2.30 -1.28
C VAL A 60 3.97 3.48 -1.87
N SER A 61 5.12 3.77 -1.30
CA SER A 61 6.00 4.87 -1.77
C SER A 61 7.45 4.59 -1.39
N ASP A 62 8.38 5.25 -2.09
CA ASP A 62 9.79 5.30 -1.72
C ASP A 62 10.07 6.30 -0.58
N PHE A 63 9.07 7.05 -0.13
CA PHE A 63 9.17 7.91 1.06
C PHE A 63 8.99 7.11 2.35
N MET A 64 9.30 7.73 3.50
CA MET A 64 8.96 7.18 4.81
C MET A 64 7.44 6.98 4.93
N ARG A 65 7.00 5.98 5.69
CA ARG A 65 5.58 5.63 5.85
C ARG A 65 4.73 6.81 6.35
N ALA A 66 5.30 7.66 7.21
CA ALA A 66 4.63 8.84 7.73
C ALA A 66 4.11 9.78 6.63
N VAL A 67 4.66 9.74 5.41
CA VAL A 67 4.17 10.55 4.29
C VAL A 67 2.82 10.04 3.80
N GLN A 68 2.64 8.74 3.64
CA GLN A 68 1.36 8.16 3.25
C GLN A 68 0.38 8.15 4.43
N ASP A 69 0.84 7.87 5.65
CA ASP A 69 0.01 7.76 6.85
C ASP A 69 -0.78 9.04 7.12
N GLN A 70 -0.27 10.21 6.72
CA GLN A 70 -0.95 11.50 6.96
C GLN A 70 -2.30 11.65 6.25
N ILE A 71 -2.66 10.79 5.29
CA ILE A 71 -3.98 10.82 4.64
C ILE A 71 -4.96 9.81 5.24
N SER A 72 -4.51 8.91 6.08
CA SER A 72 -5.34 7.82 6.64
C SER A 72 -6.64 8.29 7.33
N PRO A 73 -6.72 9.47 7.98
CA PRO A 73 -7.96 9.92 8.61
C PRO A 73 -9.14 10.09 7.63
N TRP A 74 -8.86 10.31 6.35
CA TRP A 74 -9.88 10.53 5.32
C TRP A 74 -10.10 9.34 4.40
N VAL A 75 -9.37 8.24 4.59
CA VAL A 75 -9.56 6.98 3.84
C VAL A 75 -10.67 6.16 4.50
N PRO A 76 -11.75 5.79 3.78
CA PRO A 76 -12.88 5.07 4.37
C PRO A 76 -12.59 3.59 4.65
N ASN A 77 -11.60 3.01 4.01
CA ASN A 77 -11.23 1.60 4.11
C ASN A 77 -10.10 1.38 5.13
N ALA A 78 -9.87 0.12 5.51
CA ALA A 78 -8.66 -0.26 6.23
C ALA A 78 -7.42 0.20 5.45
N PHE A 79 -6.51 0.92 6.11
CA PHE A 79 -5.37 1.56 5.47
C PHE A 79 -4.05 0.98 6.01
N HIS A 80 -3.19 0.55 5.10
CA HIS A 80 -1.86 0.06 5.42
C HIS A 80 -0.82 0.70 4.52
N SER A 81 0.24 1.25 5.10
CA SER A 81 1.32 1.90 4.35
C SER A 81 2.60 1.08 4.32
N LEU A 82 3.27 1.09 3.18
CA LEU A 82 4.61 0.54 2.97
C LEU A 82 5.53 1.66 2.50
N GLY A 83 6.68 1.81 3.16
CA GLY A 83 7.62 2.89 2.85
C GLY A 83 9.01 2.58 3.35
N THR A 84 9.95 3.50 3.12
CA THR A 84 11.37 3.34 3.43
C THR A 84 11.70 4.00 4.77
N ASP A 85 11.34 3.36 5.87
CA ASP A 85 11.66 3.85 7.21
C ASP A 85 13.08 3.45 7.62
N GLY A 86 13.73 4.30 8.42
CA GLY A 86 15.05 4.06 8.98
C GLY A 86 16.18 4.70 8.19
N PHE A 87 17.41 4.20 8.39
CA PHE A 87 18.61 4.71 7.71
C PHE A 87 18.72 4.13 6.30
N GLY A 88 19.25 4.96 5.38
CA GLY A 88 19.60 4.51 4.03
C GLY A 88 20.67 3.43 4.04
N LEU A 89 20.58 2.52 3.08
CA LEU A 89 21.53 1.45 2.85
C LEU A 89 22.06 1.53 1.42
N SER A 90 23.25 0.96 1.19
CA SER A 90 23.84 0.80 -0.14
C SER A 90 23.76 -0.66 -0.54
N ASP A 91 22.97 -0.97 -1.56
CA ASP A 91 22.83 -2.30 -2.14
C ASP A 91 22.20 -2.19 -3.53
N THR A 92 21.93 -3.31 -4.19
CA THR A 92 21.16 -3.32 -5.44
C THR A 92 19.75 -2.78 -5.23
N ARG A 93 19.14 -2.27 -6.28
CA ARG A 93 17.76 -1.74 -6.22
C ARG A 93 16.74 -2.80 -5.77
N GLY A 94 16.89 -4.05 -6.24
CA GLY A 94 16.03 -5.16 -5.84
C GLY A 94 16.17 -5.47 -4.36
N ALA A 95 17.42 -5.63 -3.88
CA ALA A 95 17.71 -5.90 -2.49
C ALA A 95 17.19 -4.81 -1.55
N LEU A 96 17.37 -3.53 -1.90
CA LEU A 96 16.87 -2.40 -1.11
C LEU A 96 15.33 -2.40 -1.04
N ARG A 97 14.64 -2.62 -2.16
CA ARG A 97 13.17 -2.69 -2.17
C ARG A 97 12.64 -3.84 -1.31
N ARG A 98 13.29 -5.00 -1.36
CA ARG A 98 12.95 -6.14 -0.51
C ARG A 98 13.25 -5.86 0.96
N HIS A 99 14.36 -5.22 1.27
CA HIS A 99 14.72 -4.83 2.63
C HIS A 99 13.65 -3.92 3.24
N PHE A 100 13.23 -2.88 2.53
CA PHE A 100 12.20 -1.94 2.96
C PHE A 100 10.76 -2.43 2.75
N LYS A 101 10.56 -3.63 2.19
CA LYS A 101 9.23 -4.22 1.94
C LYS A 101 8.34 -3.37 1.01
N VAL A 102 8.96 -2.71 0.03
CA VAL A 102 8.26 -1.90 -0.99
C VAL A 102 8.35 -2.51 -2.39
N ASP A 103 8.80 -3.74 -2.50
CA ASP A 103 8.77 -4.52 -3.73
C ASP A 103 7.39 -5.16 -3.98
N ALA A 104 7.19 -5.69 -5.18
CA ALA A 104 5.89 -6.21 -5.61
C ALA A 104 5.41 -7.38 -4.74
N GLU A 105 6.33 -8.28 -4.33
CA GLU A 105 6.02 -9.43 -3.48
C GLU A 105 5.59 -9.01 -2.09
N SER A 106 6.27 -8.02 -1.50
CA SER A 106 5.90 -7.46 -0.19
C SER A 106 4.53 -6.77 -0.25
N ILE A 107 4.19 -6.11 -1.35
CA ILE A 107 2.87 -5.51 -1.55
C ILE A 107 1.78 -6.60 -1.59
N VAL A 108 2.03 -7.72 -2.28
CA VAL A 108 1.10 -8.85 -2.31
C VAL A 108 0.90 -9.43 -0.93
N VAL A 109 1.98 -9.69 -0.19
CA VAL A 109 1.90 -10.23 1.18
C VAL A 109 1.15 -9.26 2.10
N ALA A 110 1.42 -7.95 2.03
CA ALA A 110 0.70 -6.97 2.82
C ALA A 110 -0.80 -6.94 2.47
N THR A 111 -1.14 -7.05 1.19
CA THR A 111 -2.54 -7.12 0.74
C THR A 111 -3.24 -8.35 1.30
N LEU A 112 -2.64 -9.52 1.18
CA LEU A 112 -3.18 -10.77 1.72
C LEU A 112 -3.31 -10.72 3.25
N ALA A 113 -2.36 -10.11 3.95
CA ALA A 113 -2.42 -9.95 5.40
C ALA A 113 -3.58 -9.06 5.83
N GLU A 114 -3.85 -7.96 5.13
CA GLU A 114 -5.00 -7.11 5.44
C GLU A 114 -6.33 -7.80 5.11
N LEU A 115 -6.41 -8.56 4.02
CA LEU A 115 -7.58 -9.39 3.70
C LEU A 115 -7.80 -10.50 4.73
N ALA A 116 -6.73 -11.10 5.27
CA ALA A 116 -6.83 -12.09 6.34
C ALA A 116 -7.37 -11.48 7.65
N LYS A 117 -6.95 -10.26 8.00
CA LYS A 117 -7.52 -9.51 9.13
C LYS A 117 -9.02 -9.25 8.96
N ALA A 118 -9.47 -9.01 7.73
CA ALA A 118 -10.88 -8.85 7.38
C ALA A 118 -11.65 -10.19 7.33
N GLY A 119 -10.97 -11.33 7.43
CA GLY A 119 -11.58 -12.66 7.35
C GLY A 119 -11.91 -13.14 5.94
N GLU A 120 -11.45 -12.43 4.91
CA GLU A 120 -11.71 -12.75 3.50
C GLU A 120 -10.75 -13.84 2.96
N VAL A 121 -9.57 -13.95 3.56
CA VAL A 121 -8.53 -14.91 3.20
C VAL A 121 -8.04 -15.62 4.47
N LYS A 122 -7.64 -16.88 4.35
CA LYS A 122 -7.05 -17.62 5.49
C LYS A 122 -5.62 -17.18 5.75
N GLU A 123 -5.20 -17.14 7.01
CA GLU A 123 -3.81 -16.84 7.38
C GLU A 123 -2.79 -17.80 6.75
N SER A 124 -3.18 -19.06 6.48
CA SER A 124 -2.35 -20.02 5.76
C SER A 124 -1.95 -19.57 4.36
N VAL A 125 -2.82 -18.79 3.67
CA VAL A 125 -2.52 -18.22 2.34
C VAL A 125 -1.47 -17.13 2.45
N VAL A 126 -1.50 -16.34 3.51
CA VAL A 126 -0.47 -15.32 3.79
C VAL A 126 0.89 -16.00 4.03
N GLN A 127 0.91 -17.08 4.81
CA GLN A 127 2.14 -17.84 5.06
C GLN A 127 2.68 -18.47 3.78
N GLU A 128 1.82 -19.06 2.94
CA GLU A 128 2.20 -19.60 1.64
C GLU A 128 2.83 -18.53 0.73
N ALA A 129 2.29 -17.31 0.72
CA ALA A 129 2.85 -16.21 -0.05
C ALA A 129 4.23 -15.77 0.48
N ILE A 130 4.39 -15.69 1.81
CA ILE A 130 5.67 -15.39 2.46
C ILE A 130 6.74 -16.40 2.03
N ASP A 131 6.41 -17.69 2.07
CA ASP A 131 7.34 -18.77 1.75
C ASP A 131 7.63 -18.80 0.23
N LYS A 132 6.60 -18.70 -0.61
CA LYS A 132 6.74 -18.66 -2.08
C LYS A 132 7.66 -17.54 -2.54
N TYR A 133 7.49 -16.35 -1.97
CA TYR A 133 8.27 -15.17 -2.36
C TYR A 133 9.56 -14.99 -1.56
N ARG A 134 9.82 -15.86 -0.60
CA ARG A 134 11.03 -15.78 0.24
C ARG A 134 11.24 -14.37 0.80
N ILE A 135 10.21 -13.77 1.38
CA ILE A 135 10.16 -12.34 1.77
C ILE A 135 11.30 -11.92 2.71
N PHE A 136 11.85 -12.86 3.49
CA PHE A 136 12.97 -12.59 4.41
C PHE A 136 14.35 -12.67 3.75
N ASP A 137 14.43 -13.22 2.53
CA ASP A 137 15.66 -13.31 1.76
C ASP A 137 15.79 -12.10 0.83
N VAL A 138 16.60 -11.13 1.26
CA VAL A 138 16.82 -9.88 0.51
C VAL A 138 17.42 -10.15 -0.88
N ARG A 139 18.23 -11.19 -1.02
CA ARG A 139 18.85 -11.55 -2.31
C ARG A 139 17.91 -12.21 -3.29
N SER A 140 16.78 -12.75 -2.81
CA SER A 140 15.77 -13.37 -3.68
C SER A 140 15.10 -12.35 -4.63
N ALA A 141 15.14 -11.07 -4.30
CA ALA A 141 14.58 -9.99 -5.14
C ALA A 141 15.37 -9.75 -6.45
N ASP A 142 16.65 -10.10 -6.48
CA ASP A 142 17.50 -9.94 -7.68
C ASP A 142 17.34 -11.13 -8.64
N ALA A 143 16.96 -12.30 -8.17
CA ALA A 143 16.80 -13.52 -8.98
C ALA A 143 15.63 -13.43 -9.99
N GLY A 144 14.63 -12.60 -9.73
CA GLY A 144 13.48 -12.37 -10.62
C GLY A 144 13.71 -11.39 -11.77
N ASN A 145 14.83 -10.64 -11.75
CA ASN A 145 15.14 -9.63 -12.77
C ASN A 145 16.01 -10.15 -13.93
N THR A 146 16.50 -11.39 -13.87
CA THR A 146 17.36 -11.97 -14.90
C THR A 146 16.60 -12.58 -16.10
N GLU A 147 15.28 -12.69 -16.03
CA GLU A 147 14.47 -13.25 -17.13
C GLU A 147 13.91 -12.21 -18.12
N GLY A 148 14.25 -10.94 -17.96
CA GLY A 148 13.71 -9.83 -18.78
C GLY A 148 14.71 -9.12 -19.71
N SER A 149 15.92 -9.64 -19.92
CA SER A 149 16.92 -9.07 -20.83
C SER A 149 17.27 -10.07 -21.93
N GLY A 150 16.35 -10.25 -22.85
CA GLY A 150 16.53 -10.94 -24.09
C GLY A 150 15.79 -10.22 -25.21
#